data_79f990130c9a826c4543ad9145f8ee8a
#
_entry.id   79f990130c9a826c4543ad9145f8ee8a
#
_cell.length_a   1.000
_cell.length_b   1.000
_cell.length_c   1.000
_cell.angle_alpha   90.00
_cell.angle_beta   90.00
_cell.angle_gamma   90.00
#
_symmetry.space_group_name_H-M   'P 1'
#
loop_
_entity.id
_entity.type
_entity.pdbx_description
1 polymer ?
#
loop_
_entity_poly.entity_id
_entity_poly.type
_entity_poly.pdbx_seq_one_letter_code
_entity_poly.pdbx_strand_id
1 'polypeptide(L)'
;QITDLRGSAFLCRTIPKGWKEIDSTKVDQPGRLNKPKNPYEMSQPSDNADAKSIRLSAQQAEKCASAETVNEEQAVSIIPDTQAIKTDPSSTYIRMPAFDAVVADPVLYAHADRIFHRETNPGNARPLVQNQGRNDIWVNPPPIPLETEELDWVFDQPYKRVPHPTYGDDKIPAYDMIRFSVNIMRGCFGGCTFCSITEHEGRIIQSRSEESILNEVEKIRDLTPGFTGVISDLGGPTANMYRLNCKDKKIEETC
;
A
#
# COMPACT_ATOMS: atom_id res chain seq x y z
N GLN A 1 6.79 -28.53 1.46
CA GLN A 1 6.43 -27.14 1.13
C GLN A 1 5.69 -26.56 2.31
N ILE A 2 6.12 -25.39 2.81
CA ILE A 2 5.41 -24.66 3.88
C ILE A 2 4.26 -23.92 3.20
N THR A 3 3.03 -24.17 3.64
CA THR A 3 1.81 -23.65 3.01
C THR A 3 0.90 -22.86 3.96
N ASP A 4 1.24 -22.85 5.25
CA ASP A 4 0.47 -22.27 6.35
C ASP A 4 1.08 -20.98 6.93
N LEU A 5 2.18 -20.51 6.33
CA LEU A 5 2.84 -19.28 6.78
C LEU A 5 2.09 -18.04 6.26
N ARG A 6 1.57 -17.21 7.16
CA ARG A 6 0.93 -15.93 6.82
C ARG A 6 1.90 -15.02 6.06
N GLY A 7 1.36 -14.21 5.14
CA GLY A 7 2.15 -13.32 4.30
C GLY A 7 2.98 -14.01 3.20
N SER A 8 2.79 -15.32 3.01
CA SER A 8 3.45 -16.07 1.96
C SER A 8 2.50 -16.44 0.82
N ALA A 9 3.06 -16.79 -0.33
CA ALA A 9 2.31 -17.31 -1.47
C ALA A 9 2.94 -18.62 -1.96
N PHE A 10 2.12 -19.52 -2.50
CA PHE A 10 2.59 -20.78 -3.06
C PHE A 10 1.76 -21.23 -4.26
N LEU A 11 2.38 -22.02 -5.12
CA LEU A 11 1.70 -22.66 -6.23
C LEU A 11 0.95 -23.91 -5.74
N CYS A 12 -0.34 -24.01 -6.09
CA CYS A 12 -1.14 -25.19 -5.83
C CYS A 12 -1.83 -25.67 -7.12
N ARG A 13 -2.01 -26.99 -7.23
CA ARG A 13 -2.76 -27.61 -8.33
C ARG A 13 -4.20 -27.90 -7.94
N THR A 14 -4.43 -28.05 -6.65
CA THR A 14 -5.75 -28.35 -6.08
C THR A 14 -5.92 -27.55 -4.79
N ILE A 15 -7.10 -27.02 -4.60
CA ILE A 15 -7.45 -26.30 -3.38
C ILE A 15 -7.48 -27.27 -2.19
N PRO A 16 -6.92 -26.88 -1.03
CA PRO A 16 -6.98 -27.69 0.17
C PRO A 16 -8.42 -28.03 0.56
N LYS A 17 -8.64 -29.24 1.07
CA LYS A 17 -9.98 -29.69 1.50
C LYS A 17 -10.49 -28.84 2.65
N GLY A 18 -11.80 -28.54 2.63
CA GLY A 18 -12.49 -27.81 3.70
C GLY A 18 -12.64 -26.31 3.43
N TRP A 19 -11.94 -25.76 2.46
CA TRP A 19 -12.07 -24.36 2.08
C TRP A 19 -13.27 -24.12 1.15
N LYS A 20 -14.00 -23.01 1.39
CA LYS A 20 -15.13 -22.57 0.57
C LYS A 20 -14.70 -21.40 -0.30
N GLU A 21 -15.01 -21.50 -1.58
CA GLU A 21 -14.74 -20.46 -2.55
C GLU A 21 -15.77 -19.33 -2.47
N ILE A 22 -15.30 -18.10 -2.53
CA ILE A 22 -16.09 -16.89 -2.75
C ILE A 22 -15.58 -16.26 -4.03
N ASP A 23 -16.42 -16.07 -5.02
CA ASP A 23 -16.07 -15.32 -6.21
C ASP A 23 -15.81 -13.84 -5.84
N SER A 24 -14.73 -13.25 -6.39
CA SER A 24 -14.36 -11.87 -6.10
C SER A 24 -15.46 -10.86 -6.42
N THR A 25 -16.32 -11.13 -7.41
CA THR A 25 -17.44 -10.27 -7.77
C THR A 25 -18.54 -10.20 -6.70
N LYS A 26 -18.56 -11.16 -5.76
CA LYS A 26 -19.43 -11.10 -4.58
C LYS A 26 -18.88 -10.23 -3.47
N VAL A 27 -17.56 -9.99 -3.46
CA VAL A 27 -16.89 -9.14 -2.48
C VAL A 27 -16.90 -7.69 -2.95
N ASP A 28 -16.68 -7.48 -4.25
CA ASP A 28 -16.69 -6.18 -4.90
C ASP A 28 -17.09 -6.34 -6.38
N GLN A 29 -17.86 -5.40 -6.90
CA GLN A 29 -18.27 -5.44 -8.31
C GLN A 29 -17.22 -4.75 -9.19
N PRO A 30 -16.81 -5.35 -10.32
CA PRO A 30 -15.97 -4.66 -11.30
C PRO A 30 -16.64 -3.35 -11.75
N GLY A 31 -15.89 -2.26 -11.66
CA GLY A 31 -16.38 -0.94 -12.04
C GLY A 31 -16.40 -0.72 -13.54
N ARG A 32 -16.61 0.54 -13.95
CA ARG A 32 -16.45 1.00 -15.33
C ARG A 32 -15.25 1.92 -15.41
N LEU A 33 -14.38 1.72 -16.38
CA LEU A 33 -13.35 2.71 -16.70
C LEU A 33 -13.97 3.88 -17.44
N ASN A 34 -14.09 5.02 -16.77
CA ASN A 34 -14.24 6.28 -17.47
C ASN A 34 -12.86 6.66 -18.00
N LYS A 35 -12.64 6.56 -19.31
CA LYS A 35 -11.41 7.11 -19.92
C LYS A 35 -11.41 8.62 -19.66
N PRO A 36 -10.51 9.17 -18.83
CA PRO A 36 -10.39 10.63 -18.71
C PRO A 36 -10.08 11.18 -20.09
N LYS A 37 -10.67 12.32 -20.45
CA LYS A 37 -10.26 13.05 -21.64
C LYS A 37 -8.76 13.31 -21.52
N ASN A 38 -8.01 12.95 -22.54
CA ASN A 38 -6.58 13.21 -22.58
C ASN A 38 -6.36 14.72 -22.33
N PRO A 39 -5.72 15.16 -21.25
CA PRO A 39 -5.51 16.57 -20.99
C PRO A 39 -4.64 17.25 -22.05
N TYR A 40 -3.92 16.47 -22.85
CA TYR A 40 -3.10 16.94 -23.97
C TYR A 40 -3.85 16.97 -25.30
N GLU A 41 -5.06 16.43 -25.38
CA GLU A 41 -6.00 16.58 -26.52
C GLU A 41 -6.91 17.81 -26.39
N MET A 42 -6.71 18.64 -25.38
CA MET A 42 -7.38 19.92 -25.30
C MET A 42 -6.92 20.78 -26.46
N SER A 43 -7.79 20.82 -27.48
CA SER A 43 -7.88 21.75 -28.61
C SER A 43 -6.66 22.68 -28.77
N GLN A 44 -5.93 22.50 -29.84
CA GLN A 44 -5.11 23.59 -30.37
C GLN A 44 -6.03 24.84 -30.46
N PRO A 45 -5.62 26.00 -29.95
CA PRO A 45 -6.40 27.22 -30.14
C PRO A 45 -6.56 27.41 -31.65
N SER A 46 -7.79 27.49 -32.10
CA SER A 46 -8.03 28.00 -33.43
C SER A 46 -7.32 29.36 -33.56
N ASP A 47 -6.58 29.57 -34.64
CA ASP A 47 -5.72 30.72 -34.93
C ASP A 47 -6.40 32.07 -34.96
N ASN A 48 -7.49 32.28 -34.21
CA ASN A 48 -8.21 33.56 -34.11
C ASN A 48 -8.78 33.77 -32.72
N ALA A 49 -7.93 33.92 -31.73
CA ALA A 49 -8.33 34.57 -30.47
C ALA A 49 -7.16 35.36 -29.92
N ASP A 50 -7.34 36.67 -29.95
CA ASP A 50 -6.45 37.65 -29.35
C ASP A 50 -5.93 37.21 -27.97
N ALA A 51 -4.61 37.22 -27.81
CA ALA A 51 -3.92 36.97 -26.56
C ALA A 51 -4.29 38.06 -25.51
N LYS A 52 -5.52 38.01 -25.00
CA LYS A 52 -5.88 38.67 -23.76
C LYS A 52 -5.29 37.86 -22.61
N SER A 53 -4.20 38.36 -22.05
CA SER A 53 -3.63 37.91 -20.80
C SER A 53 -4.76 37.63 -19.80
N ILE A 54 -4.89 36.34 -19.38
CA ILE A 54 -5.78 35.96 -18.28
C ILE A 54 -5.17 36.53 -17.00
N ARG A 55 -5.48 37.80 -16.69
CA ARG A 55 -5.40 38.32 -15.34
C ARG A 55 -6.62 37.76 -14.61
N LEU A 56 -6.42 36.80 -13.73
CA LEU A 56 -7.42 36.43 -12.73
C LEU A 56 -7.83 37.73 -12.02
N SER A 57 -9.09 38.16 -12.20
CA SER A 57 -9.61 39.33 -11.49
C SER A 57 -9.64 39.03 -9.99
N ALA A 58 -9.34 40.01 -9.17
CA ALA A 58 -9.42 39.90 -7.71
C ALA A 58 -10.77 39.34 -7.23
N GLN A 59 -11.85 39.54 -7.96
CA GLN A 59 -13.18 39.01 -7.71
C GLN A 59 -13.28 37.46 -7.88
N GLN A 60 -12.40 36.80 -8.65
CA GLN A 60 -12.35 35.33 -8.73
C GLN A 60 -11.55 34.73 -7.59
N ALA A 61 -10.62 35.48 -7.01
CA ALA A 61 -9.88 35.00 -5.81
C ALA A 61 -10.77 35.10 -4.55
N GLU A 62 -11.67 36.07 -4.45
CA GLU A 62 -12.61 36.15 -3.32
C GLU A 62 -13.69 35.06 -3.36
N LYS A 63 -14.09 34.58 -4.54
CA LYS A 63 -15.01 33.43 -4.65
C LYS A 63 -14.42 32.10 -4.21
N CYS A 64 -13.09 31.92 -4.18
CA CYS A 64 -12.45 30.78 -3.62
C CYS A 64 -12.29 30.82 -2.09
N ALA A 65 -12.45 32.01 -1.49
CA ALA A 65 -12.31 32.19 -0.04
C ALA A 65 -13.65 32.14 0.72
N SER A 66 -14.79 32.26 0.04
CA SER A 66 -16.11 32.03 0.63
C SER A 66 -16.52 30.57 0.33
N ALA A 67 -16.25 29.68 1.26
CA ALA A 67 -16.84 28.36 1.28
C ALA A 67 -18.36 28.50 1.51
N GLU A 68 -19.12 28.77 0.45
CA GLU A 68 -20.55 28.52 0.47
C GLU A 68 -20.77 27.02 0.56
N THR A 69 -21.54 26.64 1.55
CA THR A 69 -22.07 25.31 1.83
C THR A 69 -22.33 24.53 0.55
N VAL A 70 -21.53 23.48 0.34
CA VAL A 70 -21.80 22.47 -0.68
C VAL A 70 -23.16 21.89 -0.38
N ASN A 71 -24.13 22.07 -1.28
CA ASN A 71 -25.41 21.41 -1.20
C ASN A 71 -25.20 19.91 -1.05
N GLU A 72 -25.81 19.31 -0.03
CA GLU A 72 -25.76 17.88 0.32
C GLU A 72 -26.18 16.93 -0.82
N GLU A 73 -26.71 17.45 -1.93
CA GLU A 73 -27.17 16.62 -3.07
C GLU A 73 -26.06 16.22 -4.07
N GLN A 74 -24.81 16.66 -3.90
CA GLN A 74 -23.65 16.17 -4.64
C GLN A 74 -22.67 15.37 -3.78
N ALA A 75 -23.13 14.87 -2.64
CA ALA A 75 -22.41 13.83 -1.93
C ALA A 75 -22.16 12.68 -2.92
N VAL A 76 -20.89 12.40 -3.20
CA VAL A 76 -20.45 11.18 -3.87
C VAL A 76 -21.29 10.06 -3.25
N SER A 77 -22.13 9.41 -4.05
CA SER A 77 -22.88 8.28 -3.58
C SER A 77 -21.86 7.25 -3.10
N ILE A 78 -21.65 7.22 -1.79
CA ILE A 78 -20.95 6.11 -1.14
C ILE A 78 -21.73 4.90 -1.60
N ILE A 79 -21.10 4.09 -2.46
CA ILE A 79 -21.69 2.82 -2.93
C ILE A 79 -22.14 2.13 -1.66
N PRO A 80 -23.45 1.84 -1.51
CA PRO A 80 -23.95 1.23 -0.29
C PRO A 80 -23.12 -0.02 -0.06
N ASP A 81 -22.62 -0.15 1.15
CA ASP A 81 -21.86 -1.28 1.63
C ASP A 81 -22.53 -2.56 1.13
N THR A 82 -21.96 -3.18 0.11
CA THR A 82 -22.41 -4.50 -0.34
C THR A 82 -22.29 -5.33 0.91
N GLN A 83 -23.42 -5.73 1.49
CA GLN A 83 -23.56 -6.43 2.77
C GLN A 83 -22.34 -7.33 2.97
N ALA A 84 -21.47 -6.93 3.87
CA ALA A 84 -20.23 -7.65 4.13
C ALA A 84 -20.59 -9.12 4.29
N ILE A 85 -20.14 -9.96 3.35
CA ILE A 85 -20.46 -11.39 3.39
C ILE A 85 -19.83 -11.89 4.68
N LYS A 86 -20.65 -12.09 5.70
CA LYS A 86 -20.24 -12.62 7.01
C LYS A 86 -19.85 -14.08 6.81
N THR A 87 -18.67 -14.32 6.28
CA THR A 87 -18.10 -15.65 6.16
C THR A 87 -16.88 -15.71 7.06
N ASP A 88 -16.67 -16.88 7.64
CA ASP A 88 -15.51 -17.14 8.48
C ASP A 88 -14.21 -17.08 7.63
N PRO A 89 -13.32 -16.12 7.90
CA PRO A 89 -12.07 -15.99 7.16
C PRO A 89 -11.16 -17.23 7.26
N SER A 90 -11.31 -18.03 8.32
CA SER A 90 -10.51 -19.23 8.54
C SER A 90 -10.90 -20.42 7.66
N SER A 91 -12.05 -20.35 7.00
CA SER A 91 -12.59 -21.45 6.18
C SER A 91 -12.99 -21.02 4.76
N THR A 92 -12.77 -19.76 4.40
CA THR A 92 -13.15 -19.20 3.09
C THR A 92 -11.97 -18.51 2.40
N TYR A 93 -11.93 -18.60 1.08
CA TYR A 93 -10.96 -17.89 0.26
C TYR A 93 -11.66 -17.15 -0.88
N ILE A 94 -11.01 -16.12 -1.43
CA ILE A 94 -11.54 -15.36 -2.56
C ILE A 94 -10.89 -15.83 -3.84
N ARG A 95 -11.71 -16.23 -4.82
CA ARG A 95 -11.28 -16.53 -6.19
C ARG A 95 -11.17 -15.24 -6.97
N MET A 96 -9.93 -14.85 -7.29
CA MET A 96 -9.61 -13.71 -8.14
C MET A 96 -9.87 -14.03 -9.62
N PRO A 97 -10.13 -13.02 -10.47
CA PRO A 97 -10.10 -13.20 -11.91
C PRO A 97 -8.78 -13.84 -12.37
N ALA A 98 -8.82 -14.71 -13.35
CA ALA A 98 -7.62 -15.36 -13.89
C ALA A 98 -6.58 -14.32 -14.35
N PHE A 99 -5.31 -14.64 -14.19
CA PHE A 99 -4.21 -13.74 -14.56
C PHE A 99 -4.31 -13.22 -16.01
N ASP A 100 -4.55 -14.11 -16.95
CA ASP A 100 -4.67 -13.74 -18.38
C ASP A 100 -5.84 -12.77 -18.63
N ALA A 101 -6.95 -12.92 -17.89
CA ALA A 101 -8.08 -12.01 -17.97
C ALA A 101 -7.75 -10.63 -17.37
N VAL A 102 -7.02 -10.61 -16.26
CA VAL A 102 -6.56 -9.36 -15.61
C VAL A 102 -5.59 -8.61 -16.51
N VAL A 103 -4.67 -9.32 -17.21
CA VAL A 103 -3.74 -8.71 -18.17
C VAL A 103 -4.47 -8.12 -19.37
N ALA A 104 -5.55 -8.77 -19.83
CA ALA A 104 -6.28 -8.35 -21.02
C ALA A 104 -7.30 -7.23 -20.76
N ASP A 105 -7.79 -7.08 -19.53
CA ASP A 105 -8.87 -6.14 -19.19
C ASP A 105 -8.49 -5.23 -18.01
N PRO A 106 -8.27 -3.92 -18.26
CA PRO A 106 -7.95 -2.96 -17.19
C PRO A 106 -9.05 -2.81 -16.12
N VAL A 107 -10.30 -3.14 -16.43
CA VAL A 107 -11.38 -3.15 -15.42
C VAL A 107 -11.18 -4.30 -14.44
N LEU A 108 -10.83 -5.49 -14.95
CA LEU A 108 -10.52 -6.63 -14.10
C LEU A 108 -9.21 -6.42 -13.31
N TYR A 109 -8.23 -5.72 -13.88
CA TYR A 109 -7.03 -5.31 -13.15
C TYR A 109 -7.39 -4.42 -11.95
N ALA A 110 -8.16 -3.36 -12.18
CA ALA A 110 -8.59 -2.46 -11.11
C ALA A 110 -9.47 -3.18 -10.06
N HIS A 111 -10.29 -4.13 -10.49
CA HIS A 111 -11.08 -4.97 -9.59
C HIS A 111 -10.18 -5.87 -8.72
N ALA A 112 -9.20 -6.53 -9.32
CA ALA A 112 -8.25 -7.37 -8.59
C ALA A 112 -7.46 -6.55 -7.56
N ASP A 113 -6.96 -5.37 -7.94
CA ASP A 113 -6.26 -4.45 -7.05
C ASP A 113 -7.12 -4.04 -5.85
N ARG A 114 -8.39 -3.70 -6.07
CA ARG A 114 -9.33 -3.38 -4.98
C ARG A 114 -9.57 -4.56 -4.04
N ILE A 115 -9.62 -5.78 -4.53
CA ILE A 115 -9.74 -6.97 -3.67
C ILE A 115 -8.47 -7.13 -2.82
N PHE A 116 -7.28 -6.98 -3.40
CA PHE A 116 -6.03 -6.97 -2.63
C PHE A 116 -6.06 -5.92 -1.52
N HIS A 117 -6.48 -4.70 -1.86
CA HIS A 117 -6.56 -3.60 -0.90
C HIS A 117 -7.54 -3.88 0.25
N ARG A 118 -8.66 -4.58 0.00
CA ARG A 118 -9.64 -4.96 1.02
C ARG A 118 -9.14 -6.05 1.94
N GLU A 119 -8.32 -6.96 1.45
CA GLU A 119 -7.81 -8.12 2.20
C GLU A 119 -6.40 -7.85 2.78
N THR A 120 -6.15 -6.63 3.24
CA THR A 120 -4.88 -6.21 3.84
C THR A 120 -4.86 -6.23 5.37
N ASN A 121 -6.02 -6.34 6.01
CA ASN A 121 -6.08 -6.39 7.47
C ASN A 121 -5.85 -7.81 7.98
N PRO A 122 -4.81 -8.07 8.79
CA PRO A 122 -4.49 -9.39 9.28
C PRO A 122 -5.58 -10.01 10.18
N GLY A 123 -6.45 -9.19 10.78
CA GLY A 123 -7.53 -9.66 11.67
C GLY A 123 -8.70 -10.30 10.93
N ASN A 124 -8.97 -9.88 9.69
CA ASN A 124 -10.14 -10.35 8.94
C ASN A 124 -9.88 -10.74 7.48
N ALA A 125 -8.64 -10.59 7.01
CA ALA A 125 -8.26 -10.95 5.64
C ALA A 125 -8.44 -12.44 5.35
N ARG A 126 -8.91 -12.74 4.15
CA ARG A 126 -9.05 -14.08 3.60
C ARG A 126 -7.90 -14.40 2.66
N PRO A 127 -7.55 -15.67 2.48
CA PRO A 127 -6.65 -16.07 1.41
C PRO A 127 -7.20 -15.66 0.04
N LEU A 128 -6.30 -15.27 -0.86
CA LEU A 128 -6.62 -14.95 -2.26
C LEU A 128 -6.09 -16.05 -3.17
N VAL A 129 -6.88 -16.43 -4.17
CA VAL A 129 -6.48 -17.47 -5.11
C VAL A 129 -6.68 -16.98 -6.54
N GLN A 130 -5.61 -17.00 -7.32
CA GLN A 130 -5.64 -16.62 -8.74
C GLN A 130 -5.15 -17.75 -9.63
N ASN A 131 -5.90 -18.02 -10.69
CA ASN A 131 -5.44 -18.96 -11.71
C ASN A 131 -4.36 -18.35 -12.59
N GLN A 132 -3.25 -19.10 -12.78
CA GLN A 132 -2.17 -18.77 -13.70
C GLN A 132 -1.86 -19.98 -14.58
N GLY A 133 -2.56 -20.07 -15.68
CA GLY A 133 -2.40 -21.16 -16.64
C GLY A 133 -2.81 -22.54 -16.06
N ARG A 134 -1.83 -23.39 -15.76
CA ARG A 134 -2.09 -24.75 -15.23
C ARG A 134 -2.14 -24.86 -13.71
N ASN A 135 -1.79 -23.81 -13.00
CA ASN A 135 -1.71 -23.79 -11.55
C ASN A 135 -2.52 -22.63 -11.00
N ASP A 136 -2.94 -22.75 -9.76
CA ASP A 136 -3.41 -21.64 -8.95
C ASP A 136 -2.25 -21.10 -8.11
N ILE A 137 -2.21 -19.79 -7.90
CA ILE A 137 -1.41 -19.15 -6.86
C ILE A 137 -2.33 -18.92 -5.67
N TRP A 138 -1.95 -19.48 -4.54
CA TRP A 138 -2.58 -19.23 -3.25
C TRP A 138 -1.75 -18.20 -2.49
N VAL A 139 -2.37 -17.09 -2.09
CA VAL A 139 -1.77 -16.05 -1.26
C VAL A 139 -2.42 -16.14 0.12
N ASN A 140 -1.60 -16.42 1.12
CA ASN A 140 -2.07 -16.47 2.51
C ASN A 140 -2.42 -15.06 3.02
N PRO A 141 -3.29 -14.96 4.05
CA PRO A 141 -3.57 -13.69 4.69
C PRO A 141 -2.30 -12.96 5.15
N PRO A 142 -2.32 -11.63 5.28
CA PRO A 142 -1.17 -10.86 5.74
C PRO A 142 -0.61 -11.36 7.07
N PRO A 143 0.70 -11.17 7.33
CA PRO A 143 1.29 -11.52 8.61
C PRO A 143 0.68 -10.68 9.74
N ILE A 144 0.72 -11.22 10.95
CA ILE A 144 0.40 -10.45 12.16
C ILE A 144 1.51 -9.40 12.32
N PRO A 145 1.17 -8.14 12.61
CA PRO A 145 2.16 -7.10 12.86
C PRO A 145 3.09 -7.48 14.01
N LEU A 146 4.36 -7.10 13.87
CA LEU A 146 5.34 -7.29 14.95
C LEU A 146 5.06 -6.31 16.09
N GLU A 147 5.22 -6.79 17.31
CA GLU A 147 5.28 -5.92 18.49
C GLU A 147 6.59 -5.11 18.49
N THR A 148 6.64 -4.05 19.27
CA THR A 148 7.80 -3.14 19.30
C THR A 148 9.11 -3.88 19.60
N GLU A 149 9.09 -4.79 20.58
CA GLU A 149 10.26 -5.57 20.99
C GLU A 149 10.75 -6.52 19.88
N GLU A 150 9.82 -7.11 19.12
CA GLU A 150 10.16 -7.98 17.99
C GLU A 150 10.75 -7.17 16.83
N LEU A 151 10.16 -5.99 16.57
CA LEU A 151 10.66 -5.10 15.53
C LEU A 151 12.05 -4.56 15.88
N ASP A 152 12.28 -4.16 17.13
CA ASP A 152 13.57 -3.73 17.64
C ASP A 152 14.61 -4.84 17.49
N TRP A 153 14.26 -6.08 17.86
CA TRP A 153 15.15 -7.22 17.68
C TRP A 153 15.55 -7.42 16.20
N VAL A 154 14.63 -7.24 15.26
CA VAL A 154 14.95 -7.33 13.82
C VAL A 154 15.97 -6.26 13.42
N PHE A 155 15.79 -5.02 13.87
CA PHE A 155 16.69 -3.91 13.53
C PHE A 155 18.03 -3.95 14.28
N ASP A 156 18.09 -4.61 15.42
CA ASP A 156 19.33 -4.79 16.20
C ASP A 156 20.26 -5.87 15.64
N GLN A 157 19.84 -6.62 14.62
CA GLN A 157 20.72 -7.60 13.98
C GLN A 157 21.98 -6.93 13.41
N PRO A 158 23.13 -7.63 13.34
CA PRO A 158 24.42 -7.06 12.98
C PRO A 158 24.54 -6.77 11.46
N TYR A 159 23.67 -5.94 10.93
CA TYR A 159 23.71 -5.50 9.53
C TYR A 159 24.93 -4.61 9.28
N LYS A 160 25.67 -4.93 8.24
CA LYS A 160 26.90 -4.21 7.90
C LYS A 160 26.68 -2.87 7.21
N ARG A 161 25.49 -2.59 6.70
CA ARG A 161 25.17 -1.38 5.92
C ARG A 161 26.13 -1.14 4.75
N VAL A 162 26.50 -2.18 4.04
CA VAL A 162 27.37 -2.12 2.86
C VAL A 162 26.72 -2.83 1.68
N PRO A 163 27.07 -2.48 0.44
CA PRO A 163 26.63 -3.19 -0.73
C PRO A 163 27.00 -4.68 -0.68
N HIS A 164 26.25 -5.49 -1.41
CA HIS A 164 26.59 -6.90 -1.53
C HIS A 164 27.95 -7.04 -2.26
N PRO A 165 28.83 -7.98 -1.85
CA PRO A 165 30.17 -8.13 -2.43
C PRO A 165 30.22 -8.34 -3.96
N THR A 166 29.13 -8.81 -4.58
CA THR A 166 29.03 -8.95 -6.04
C THR A 166 29.17 -7.63 -6.81
N TYR A 167 28.88 -6.51 -6.17
CA TYR A 167 29.03 -5.19 -6.81
C TYR A 167 30.48 -4.71 -6.86
N GLY A 168 31.41 -5.31 -6.10
CA GLY A 168 32.80 -4.89 -6.07
C GLY A 168 32.94 -3.39 -5.82
N ASP A 169 33.62 -2.69 -6.75
CA ASP A 169 33.85 -1.25 -6.70
C ASP A 169 32.79 -0.43 -7.48
N ASP A 170 31.74 -1.06 -7.96
CA ASP A 170 30.69 -0.36 -8.71
C ASP A 170 29.95 0.64 -7.83
N LYS A 171 29.74 1.85 -8.39
CA LYS A 171 28.93 2.86 -7.72
C LYS A 171 27.45 2.53 -7.81
N ILE A 172 26.78 2.52 -6.66
CA ILE A 172 25.34 2.32 -6.54
C ILE A 172 24.71 3.63 -6.05
N PRO A 173 24.17 4.47 -6.96
CA PRO A 173 23.64 5.78 -6.58
C PRO A 173 22.56 5.72 -5.49
N ALA A 174 21.70 4.72 -5.54
CA ALA A 174 20.66 4.52 -4.53
C ALA A 174 21.27 4.25 -3.15
N TYR A 175 22.33 3.44 -3.06
CA TYR A 175 23.04 3.18 -1.81
C TYR A 175 23.65 4.47 -1.23
N ASP A 176 24.28 5.29 -2.06
CA ASP A 176 24.87 6.56 -1.62
C ASP A 176 23.84 7.51 -1.02
N MET A 177 22.60 7.48 -1.54
CA MET A 177 21.49 8.30 -1.03
C MET A 177 20.94 7.82 0.32
N ILE A 178 20.82 6.50 0.50
CA ILE A 178 20.03 5.94 1.63
C ILE A 178 20.88 5.30 2.72
N ARG A 179 22.20 5.13 2.54
CA ARG A 179 23.07 4.40 3.48
C ARG A 179 23.06 4.93 4.91
N PHE A 180 22.69 6.18 5.11
CA PHE A 180 22.57 6.83 6.42
C PHE A 180 21.11 7.11 6.82
N SER A 181 20.15 6.46 6.18
CA SER A 181 18.75 6.52 6.59
C SER A 181 18.43 5.54 7.70
N VAL A 182 17.49 5.91 8.55
CA VAL A 182 16.99 5.08 9.66
C VAL A 182 15.50 4.92 9.53
N ASN A 183 15.03 3.69 9.41
CA ASN A 183 13.61 3.38 9.40
C ASN A 183 13.12 3.25 10.85
N ILE A 184 12.10 4.03 11.23
CA ILE A 184 11.56 4.07 12.60
C ILE A 184 10.23 3.36 12.75
N MET A 185 9.58 3.05 11.63
CA MET A 185 8.25 2.43 11.62
C MET A 185 7.98 1.69 10.32
N ARG A 186 7.01 0.80 10.34
CA ARG A 186 6.45 0.12 9.17
C ARG A 186 4.93 0.27 9.16
N GLY A 187 4.34 0.12 7.97
CA GLY A 187 2.91 0.21 7.79
C GLY A 187 2.44 1.59 7.33
N CYS A 188 1.25 1.63 6.73
CA CYS A 188 0.59 2.85 6.27
C CYS A 188 -0.92 2.65 6.17
N PHE A 189 -1.70 3.48 6.84
CA PHE A 189 -3.16 3.46 6.72
C PHE A 189 -3.71 4.52 5.75
N GLY A 190 -2.85 5.17 4.96
CA GLY A 190 -3.24 6.26 4.05
C GLY A 190 -4.21 5.86 2.95
N GLY A 191 -4.11 4.62 2.44
CA GLY A 191 -5.05 4.10 1.42
C GLY A 191 -5.06 4.88 0.11
N CYS A 192 -3.95 5.52 -0.27
CA CYS A 192 -3.83 6.29 -1.51
C CYS A 192 -4.00 5.39 -2.73
N THR A 193 -4.89 5.75 -3.66
CA THR A 193 -5.27 4.90 -4.80
C THR A 193 -4.14 4.59 -5.79
N PHE A 194 -3.04 5.32 -5.75
CA PHE A 194 -1.86 5.11 -6.59
C PHE A 194 -0.73 4.34 -5.88
N CYS A 195 -0.90 3.99 -4.59
CA CYS A 195 0.18 3.51 -3.75
C CYS A 195 -0.09 2.09 -3.24
N SER A 196 0.88 1.19 -3.39
CA SER A 196 0.79 -0.19 -2.92
C SER A 196 1.50 -0.45 -1.59
N ILE A 197 1.92 0.60 -0.86
CA ILE A 197 2.64 0.42 0.41
C ILE A 197 1.76 -0.29 1.44
N THR A 198 0.47 0.00 1.46
CA THR A 198 -0.48 -0.68 2.36
C THR A 198 -0.51 -2.20 2.15
N GLU A 199 -0.36 -2.66 0.91
CA GLU A 199 -0.31 -4.08 0.55
C GLU A 199 1.05 -4.73 0.89
N HIS A 200 2.13 -3.96 0.91
CA HIS A 200 3.48 -4.45 1.23
C HIS A 200 3.80 -4.40 2.73
N GLU A 201 3.48 -3.28 3.36
CA GLU A 201 3.86 -2.99 4.75
C GLU A 201 2.72 -3.27 5.74
N GLY A 202 1.49 -3.38 5.23
CA GLY A 202 0.28 -3.50 6.04
C GLY A 202 -0.29 -2.13 6.45
N ARG A 203 -1.50 -2.17 7.02
CA ARG A 203 -2.23 -0.98 7.50
C ARG A 203 -1.92 -0.61 8.94
N ILE A 204 -1.53 -1.58 9.74
CA ILE A 204 -1.25 -1.40 11.17
C ILE A 204 0.17 -0.89 11.31
N ILE A 205 0.31 0.22 12.01
CA ILE A 205 1.62 0.83 12.22
C ILE A 205 2.40 0.05 13.27
N GLN A 206 3.60 -0.37 12.88
CA GLN A 206 4.58 -1.03 13.73
C GLN A 206 5.71 -0.04 13.99
N SER A 207 5.89 0.38 15.23
CA SER A 207 6.88 1.41 15.59
C SER A 207 8.00 0.81 16.42
N ARG A 208 9.22 1.19 16.12
CA ARG A 208 10.40 0.88 16.94
C ARG A 208 10.39 1.70 18.23
N SER A 209 11.10 1.23 19.25
CA SER A 209 11.39 2.03 20.43
C SER A 209 12.37 3.16 20.11
N GLU A 210 12.31 4.23 20.90
CA GLU A 210 13.28 5.33 20.79
C GLU A 210 14.71 4.85 21.06
N GLU A 211 14.86 3.93 22.02
CA GLU A 211 16.16 3.35 22.35
C GLU A 211 16.77 2.60 21.17
N SER A 212 16.01 1.75 20.48
CA SER A 212 16.47 1.04 19.29
C SER A 212 16.89 2.00 18.17
N ILE A 213 16.11 3.08 17.96
CA ILE A 213 16.41 4.10 16.95
C ILE A 213 17.71 4.85 17.29
N LEU A 214 17.85 5.28 18.54
CA LEU A 214 19.06 6.00 19.00
C LEU A 214 20.30 5.11 18.89
N ASN A 215 20.21 3.85 19.32
CA ASN A 215 21.29 2.87 19.20
C ASN A 215 21.73 2.69 17.75
N GLU A 216 20.80 2.67 16.80
CA GLU A 216 21.12 2.56 15.38
C GLU A 216 21.83 3.82 14.85
N VAL A 217 21.37 5.01 15.25
CA VAL A 217 22.04 6.29 14.91
C VAL A 217 23.46 6.31 15.44
N GLU A 218 23.69 5.85 16.68
CA GLU A 218 25.03 5.72 17.27
C GLU A 218 25.90 4.71 16.53
N LYS A 219 25.36 3.55 16.16
CA LYS A 219 26.07 2.56 15.30
C LYS A 219 26.46 3.16 13.96
N ILE A 220 25.58 3.97 13.34
CA ILE A 220 25.90 4.66 12.07
C ILE A 220 27.05 5.64 12.28
N ARG A 221 27.00 6.46 13.34
CA ARG A 221 28.03 7.44 13.68
C ARG A 221 29.40 6.79 13.87
N ASP A 222 29.44 5.70 14.62
CA ASP A 222 30.68 5.13 15.13
C ASP A 222 31.26 4.04 14.21
N LEU A 223 30.42 3.33 13.47
CA LEU A 223 30.82 2.12 12.74
C LEU A 223 30.67 2.21 11.22
N THR A 224 29.89 3.18 10.68
CA THR A 224 29.66 3.24 9.23
C THR A 224 30.69 4.13 8.53
N PRO A 225 31.51 3.58 7.63
CA PRO A 225 32.54 4.36 6.93
C PRO A 225 31.94 5.51 6.13
N GLY A 226 32.61 6.69 6.20
CA GLY A 226 32.24 7.87 5.42
C GLY A 226 30.99 8.60 5.95
N PHE A 227 30.59 8.38 7.20
CA PHE A 227 29.54 9.17 7.82
C PHE A 227 29.97 10.63 7.97
N THR A 228 29.12 11.54 7.51
CA THR A 228 29.40 12.98 7.45
C THR A 228 28.76 13.78 8.58
N GLY A 229 28.15 13.11 9.55
CA GLY A 229 27.39 13.75 10.64
C GLY A 229 25.93 14.05 10.29
N VAL A 230 25.45 13.59 9.12
CA VAL A 230 24.06 13.81 8.66
C VAL A 230 23.36 12.48 8.46
N ILE A 231 22.24 12.30 9.14
CA ILE A 231 21.26 11.24 8.84
C ILE A 231 20.45 11.72 7.65
N SER A 232 20.45 10.95 6.55
CA SER A 232 19.80 11.34 5.30
C SER A 232 18.27 11.26 5.38
N ASP A 233 17.75 10.34 6.20
CA ASP A 233 16.32 10.21 6.47
C ASP A 233 16.10 9.53 7.82
N LEU A 234 15.10 10.00 8.55
CA LEU A 234 14.61 9.41 9.80
C LEU A 234 13.09 9.30 9.71
N GLY A 235 12.61 8.18 9.23
CA GLY A 235 11.18 8.09 8.90
C GLY A 235 10.68 6.68 8.67
N GLY A 236 9.52 6.61 8.05
CA GLY A 236 8.87 5.39 7.58
C GLY A 236 8.76 5.35 6.06
N PRO A 237 8.06 4.36 5.50
CA PRO A 237 7.95 4.19 4.06
C PRO A 237 7.14 5.30 3.35
N THR A 238 6.41 6.12 4.10
CA THR A 238 5.52 7.17 3.58
C THR A 238 5.53 8.41 4.49
N ALA A 239 4.33 9.01 4.70
CA ALA A 239 4.15 10.03 5.71
C ALA A 239 4.52 9.47 7.10
N ASN A 240 5.09 10.32 7.94
CA ASN A 240 5.45 9.89 9.29
C ASN A 240 4.20 9.57 10.12
N MET A 241 3.98 8.28 10.37
CA MET A 241 2.91 7.75 11.21
C MET A 241 3.46 7.11 12.49
N TYR A 242 4.65 7.46 12.89
CA TYR A 242 5.31 6.91 14.06
C TYR A 242 4.43 7.00 15.30
N ARG A 243 4.20 5.86 15.96
CA ARG A 243 3.33 5.70 17.14
C ARG A 243 1.86 6.11 16.93
N LEU A 244 1.40 6.13 15.68
CA LEU A 244 -0.02 6.34 15.40
C LEU A 244 -0.72 4.98 15.30
N ASN A 245 -1.47 4.62 16.34
CA ASN A 245 -2.22 3.37 16.41
C ASN A 245 -3.71 3.64 16.54
N CYS A 246 -4.53 2.67 16.14
CA CYS A 246 -5.96 2.70 16.40
C CYS A 246 -6.21 2.68 17.92
N LYS A 247 -7.14 3.52 18.38
CA LYS A 247 -7.50 3.59 19.81
C LYS A 247 -8.35 2.41 20.26
N ASP A 248 -9.08 1.79 19.33
CA ASP A 248 -9.97 0.66 19.59
C ASP A 248 -9.45 -0.57 18.84
N LYS A 249 -8.95 -1.55 19.62
CA LYS A 249 -8.43 -2.80 19.07
C LYS A 249 -9.47 -3.62 18.30
N LYS A 250 -10.74 -3.56 18.69
CA LYS A 250 -11.81 -4.28 17.98
C LYS A 250 -12.07 -3.69 16.59
N ILE A 251 -11.97 -2.35 16.49
CA ILE A 251 -12.06 -1.66 15.20
C ILE A 251 -10.82 -1.99 14.36
N GLU A 252 -9.64 -2.00 14.95
CA GLU A 252 -8.39 -2.33 14.27
C GLU A 252 -8.42 -3.73 13.64
N GLU A 253 -8.93 -4.74 14.37
CA GLU A 253 -9.06 -6.12 13.89
C GLU A 253 -10.05 -6.29 12.74
N THR A 254 -11.00 -5.38 12.58
CA THR A 254 -12.12 -5.50 11.62
C THR A 254 -12.17 -4.42 10.54
N CYS A 255 -11.33 -3.44 10.66
CA CYS A 255 -11.28 -2.28 9.75
C CYS A 255 -10.87 -2.64 8.31
#